data_8ee8eed04b44147d145f18809f73576a
#
_entry.id   8ee8eed04b44147d145f18809f73576a
#
_cell.length_a   1.000
_cell.length_b   1.000
_cell.length_c   1.000
_cell.angle_alpha   90.00
_cell.angle_beta   90.00
_cell.angle_gamma   90.00
#
_symmetry.space_group_name_H-M   'P 1'
#
loop_
_entity.id
_entity.type
_entity.pdbx_description
1 polymer ?
#
loop_
_entity_poly.entity_id
_entity_poly.type
_entity_poly.pdbx_seq_one_letter_code
_entity_poly.pdbx_strand_id
1 'polypeptide(L)'
;MGDEKAEFSQGTNCIGAIDGTHIRVKVSKEDVSRYKRRKNYPTMNVLAACIFDLKFTYVLPGWEDSASDSRILDNALSREDNLNAPQGKFYLVDAGYMLRSTFLTPYRSTRYHLKEYSRHSPKNPKELFNLRHSSLHNAIERAFGVLKNRFPILALMSRYDAETVSEIVLACCILHNFLVDFDPDEEIIAQVDRDLMNNESDHGLANGAIARGEDGRGGGGGDLKRLYCRTNVE
;
A
#
# COMPACT_ATOMS: atom_id res chain seq x y z
N MET A 1 9.07 -10.25 -16.89
CA MET A 1 8.74 -9.66 -15.57
C MET A 1 7.23 -9.63 -15.27
N GLY A 2 6.34 -9.68 -16.27
CA GLY A 2 4.88 -9.81 -16.08
C GLY A 2 4.47 -11.21 -15.62
N ASP A 3 5.03 -12.24 -16.21
CA ASP A 3 4.62 -13.63 -16.01
C ASP A 3 4.98 -14.18 -14.61
N GLU A 4 6.13 -13.83 -14.04
CA GLU A 4 6.53 -14.28 -12.70
C GLU A 4 5.60 -13.76 -11.58
N LYS A 5 5.02 -12.56 -11.72
CA LYS A 5 4.07 -12.02 -10.75
C LYS A 5 2.72 -12.74 -10.82
N ALA A 6 2.28 -13.11 -12.01
CA ALA A 6 1.06 -13.85 -12.24
C ALA A 6 1.18 -15.31 -11.74
N GLU A 7 2.29 -15.99 -12.00
CA GLU A 7 2.56 -17.34 -11.48
C GLU A 7 2.63 -17.37 -9.95
N PHE A 8 3.27 -16.37 -9.34
CA PHE A 8 3.37 -16.29 -7.90
C PHE A 8 2.00 -16.08 -7.22
N SER A 9 1.11 -15.29 -7.83
CA SER A 9 -0.25 -15.06 -7.32
C SER A 9 -1.14 -16.30 -7.41
N GLN A 10 -0.95 -17.16 -8.41
CA GLN A 10 -1.74 -18.38 -8.60
C GLN A 10 -1.41 -19.50 -7.60
N GLY A 11 -0.16 -19.55 -7.06
CA GLY A 11 0.28 -20.54 -6.09
C GLY A 11 0.17 -20.11 -4.64
N THR A 12 -0.07 -18.83 -4.35
CA THR A 12 -0.13 -18.28 -3.01
C THR A 12 -1.55 -17.84 -2.62
N ASN A 13 -1.86 -17.89 -1.33
CA ASN A 13 -3.11 -17.35 -0.79
C ASN A 13 -3.09 -15.81 -0.68
N CYS A 14 -2.11 -15.14 -1.29
CA CYS A 14 -2.00 -13.68 -1.36
C CYS A 14 -2.93 -13.14 -2.44
N ILE A 15 -3.85 -12.25 -2.06
CA ILE A 15 -4.86 -11.70 -2.99
C ILE A 15 -4.55 -10.26 -3.42
N GLY A 16 -3.58 -9.61 -2.80
CA GLY A 16 -3.22 -8.23 -3.17
C GLY A 16 -2.45 -7.51 -2.07
N ALA A 17 -2.43 -6.20 -2.16
CA ALA A 17 -1.75 -5.31 -1.22
C ALA A 17 -2.68 -4.21 -0.70
N ILE A 18 -2.40 -3.73 0.51
CA ILE A 18 -3.12 -2.62 1.15
C ILE A 18 -2.10 -1.56 1.56
N ASP A 19 -2.43 -0.31 1.26
CA ASP A 19 -1.66 0.85 1.74
C ASP A 19 -2.52 2.11 1.77
N GLY A 20 -1.98 3.18 2.35
CA GLY A 20 -2.57 4.51 2.40
C GLY A 20 -1.92 5.48 1.42
N THR A 21 -2.72 6.36 0.85
CA THR A 21 -2.19 7.49 0.08
C THR A 21 -2.79 8.80 0.52
N HIS A 22 -2.06 9.91 0.31
CA HIS A 22 -2.49 11.25 0.68
C HIS A 22 -2.98 12.03 -0.53
N ILE A 23 -4.18 12.62 -0.41
CA ILE A 23 -4.80 13.49 -1.39
C ILE A 23 -4.97 14.88 -0.78
N ARG A 24 -4.64 15.94 -1.52
CA ARG A 24 -4.79 17.33 -1.05
C ARG A 24 -6.26 17.68 -0.89
N VAL A 25 -6.58 18.39 0.20
CA VAL A 25 -7.94 18.84 0.51
C VAL A 25 -7.94 20.28 1.00
N LYS A 26 -9.08 20.96 0.85
CA LYS A 26 -9.35 22.22 1.52
C LYS A 26 -10.09 21.91 2.82
N VAL A 27 -9.62 22.47 3.92
CA VAL A 27 -10.25 22.36 5.24
C VAL A 27 -10.42 23.71 5.89
N SER A 28 -11.27 23.80 6.90
CA SER A 28 -11.43 25.00 7.73
C SER A 28 -10.12 25.33 8.46
N LYS A 29 -9.94 26.57 8.91
CA LYS A 29 -8.74 26.95 9.68
C LYS A 29 -8.61 26.16 10.98
N GLU A 30 -9.73 25.75 11.56
CA GLU A 30 -9.82 24.99 12.80
C GLU A 30 -9.32 23.53 12.60
N ASP A 31 -9.59 22.95 11.43
CA ASP A 31 -9.23 21.56 11.10
C ASP A 31 -7.83 21.40 10.51
N VAL A 32 -7.14 22.48 10.14
CA VAL A 32 -5.82 22.42 9.50
C VAL A 32 -4.85 21.55 10.30
N SER A 33 -4.86 21.62 11.63
CA SER A 33 -3.96 20.86 12.49
C SER A 33 -4.15 19.33 12.37
N ARG A 34 -5.35 18.87 12.08
CA ARG A 34 -5.72 17.45 11.92
C ARG A 34 -5.30 16.91 10.56
N TYR A 35 -5.34 17.75 9.52
CA TYR A 35 -5.06 17.38 8.14
C TYR A 35 -3.64 17.77 7.67
N LYS A 36 -2.80 18.34 8.53
CA LYS A 36 -1.44 18.82 8.21
C LYS A 36 -0.42 18.26 9.19
N ARG A 37 0.08 17.06 8.95
CA ARG A 37 1.10 16.43 9.82
C ARG A 37 2.49 16.42 9.19
N ARG A 38 2.64 15.80 8.03
CA ARG A 38 3.94 15.57 7.37
C ARG A 38 4.21 16.54 6.23
N LYS A 39 3.18 17.10 5.62
CA LYS A 39 3.27 17.97 4.46
C LYS A 39 2.95 19.42 4.85
N ASN A 40 3.45 20.39 4.06
CA ASN A 40 3.19 21.82 4.31
C ASN A 40 1.77 22.27 3.93
N TYR A 41 0.89 21.35 3.56
CA TYR A 41 -0.49 21.59 3.16
C TYR A 41 -1.39 20.47 3.69
N PRO A 42 -2.72 20.75 3.87
CA PRO A 42 -3.65 19.74 4.34
C PRO A 42 -3.80 18.58 3.36
N THR A 43 -3.82 17.36 3.89
CA THR A 43 -4.06 16.13 3.13
C THR A 43 -5.05 15.22 3.85
N MET A 44 -5.85 14.54 3.07
CA MET A 44 -6.72 13.45 3.49
C MET A 44 -6.03 12.13 3.21
N ASN A 45 -6.07 11.21 4.16
CA ASN A 45 -5.59 9.84 3.95
C ASN A 45 -6.70 9.01 3.29
N VAL A 46 -6.30 8.21 2.30
CA VAL A 46 -7.14 7.25 1.58
C VAL A 46 -6.53 5.88 1.72
N LEU A 47 -7.13 5.00 2.53
CA LEU A 47 -6.76 3.58 2.59
C LEU A 47 -7.35 2.86 1.39
N ALA A 48 -6.57 2.02 0.71
CA ALA A 48 -7.11 1.16 -0.33
C ALA A 48 -6.44 -0.22 -0.34
N ALA A 49 -7.18 -1.19 -0.88
CA ALA A 49 -6.67 -2.50 -1.27
C ALA A 49 -6.72 -2.64 -2.78
N CYS A 50 -5.70 -3.24 -3.37
CA CYS A 50 -5.70 -3.60 -4.78
C CYS A 50 -5.26 -5.04 -4.99
N ILE A 51 -5.69 -5.65 -6.10
CA ILE A 51 -5.14 -6.90 -6.63
C ILE A 51 -3.92 -6.61 -7.52
N PHE A 52 -3.22 -7.65 -7.95
CA PHE A 52 -1.96 -7.50 -8.71
C PHE A 52 -2.16 -6.95 -10.14
N ASP A 53 -3.39 -6.95 -10.64
CA ASP A 53 -3.79 -6.30 -11.90
C ASP A 53 -4.04 -4.78 -11.72
N LEU A 54 -3.62 -4.20 -10.58
CA LEU A 54 -3.74 -2.78 -10.23
C LEU A 54 -5.19 -2.29 -10.03
N LYS A 55 -6.19 -3.16 -9.97
CA LYS A 55 -7.59 -2.80 -9.69
C LYS A 55 -7.83 -2.67 -8.20
N PHE A 56 -8.51 -1.60 -7.80
CA PHE A 56 -8.91 -1.39 -6.43
C PHE A 56 -10.09 -2.29 -6.06
N THR A 57 -9.96 -3.06 -4.98
CA THR A 57 -11.02 -3.91 -4.43
C THR A 57 -11.70 -3.32 -3.21
N TYR A 58 -11.04 -2.36 -2.56
CA TYR A 58 -11.56 -1.60 -1.43
C TYR A 58 -10.96 -0.20 -1.42
N VAL A 59 -11.74 0.82 -1.11
CA VAL A 59 -11.26 2.21 -0.98
C VAL A 59 -11.99 2.90 0.15
N LEU A 60 -11.25 3.42 1.11
CA LEU A 60 -11.76 4.17 2.27
C LEU A 60 -11.11 5.56 2.33
N PRO A 61 -11.70 6.58 1.71
CA PRO A 61 -11.26 7.97 1.82
C PRO A 61 -11.80 8.62 3.09
N GLY A 62 -11.37 9.86 3.36
CA GLY A 62 -11.99 10.73 4.36
C GLY A 62 -11.24 10.82 5.68
N TRP A 63 -10.14 10.09 5.86
CA TRP A 63 -9.37 10.15 7.09
C TRP A 63 -8.42 11.35 7.15
N GLU A 64 -8.31 11.95 8.31
CA GLU A 64 -7.34 13.01 8.60
C GLU A 64 -5.89 12.48 8.54
N ASP A 65 -4.94 13.32 8.10
CA ASP A 65 -3.51 12.97 8.01
C ASP A 65 -2.88 12.58 9.36
N SER A 66 -3.49 13.01 10.48
CA SER A 66 -3.06 12.67 11.83
C SER A 66 -3.45 11.25 12.29
N ALA A 67 -4.39 10.59 11.61
CA ALA A 67 -4.80 9.24 11.95
C ALA A 67 -3.68 8.23 11.65
N SER A 68 -3.50 7.25 12.54
CA SER A 68 -2.57 6.16 12.29
C SER A 68 -3.15 5.14 11.32
N ASP A 69 -2.29 4.50 10.52
CA ASP A 69 -2.70 3.48 9.56
C ASP A 69 -3.44 2.32 10.25
N SER A 70 -3.02 1.93 11.47
CA SER A 70 -3.71 0.90 12.26
C SER A 70 -5.13 1.31 12.64
N ARG A 71 -5.37 2.59 13.00
CA ARG A 71 -6.70 3.09 13.33
C ARG A 71 -7.62 3.10 12.11
N ILE A 72 -7.09 3.49 10.96
CA ILE A 72 -7.83 3.50 9.70
C ILE A 72 -8.20 2.08 9.30
N LEU A 73 -7.25 1.14 9.41
CA LEU A 73 -7.48 -0.27 9.12
C LEU A 73 -8.50 -0.90 10.07
N ASP A 74 -8.42 -0.63 11.39
CA ASP A 74 -9.41 -1.13 12.34
C ASP A 74 -10.82 -0.62 12.04
N ASN A 75 -10.96 0.64 11.60
CA ASN A 75 -12.22 1.16 11.11
C ASN A 75 -12.67 0.44 9.83
N ALA A 76 -11.78 0.26 8.84
CA ALA A 76 -12.10 -0.45 7.60
C ALA A 76 -12.60 -1.88 7.85
N LEU A 77 -12.16 -2.53 8.92
CA LEU A 77 -12.57 -3.89 9.30
C LEU A 77 -13.89 -3.95 10.06
N SER A 78 -14.30 -2.85 10.72
CA SER A 78 -15.49 -2.80 11.59
C SER A 78 -16.73 -2.23 10.91
N ARG A 79 -16.62 -1.73 9.67
CA ARG A 79 -17.74 -1.16 8.90
C ARG A 79 -18.66 -2.26 8.34
N GLU A 80 -19.88 -1.88 7.96
CA GLU A 80 -20.80 -2.76 7.22
C GLU A 80 -20.23 -3.18 5.86
N ASP A 81 -19.62 -2.22 5.15
CA ASP A 81 -18.87 -2.40 3.90
C ASP A 81 -17.39 -2.74 4.17
N ASN A 82 -17.15 -3.69 5.06
CA ASN A 82 -15.81 -3.92 5.60
C ASN A 82 -14.81 -4.47 4.58
N LEU A 83 -13.54 -4.11 4.79
CA LEU A 83 -12.41 -4.74 4.13
C LEU A 83 -12.31 -6.19 4.59
N ASN A 84 -12.59 -7.14 3.72
CA ASN A 84 -12.59 -8.55 4.05
C ASN A 84 -11.62 -9.33 3.16
N ALA A 85 -10.92 -10.30 3.77
CA ALA A 85 -10.16 -11.31 3.05
C ALA A 85 -10.91 -12.65 3.15
N PRO A 86 -11.17 -13.35 2.04
CA PRO A 86 -11.76 -14.68 2.08
C PRO A 86 -10.97 -15.63 2.98
N GLN A 87 -11.62 -16.66 3.51
CA GLN A 87 -10.97 -17.63 4.38
C GLN A 87 -9.72 -18.24 3.72
N GLY A 88 -8.60 -18.27 4.44
CA GLY A 88 -7.33 -18.76 3.95
C GLY A 88 -6.59 -17.81 3.00
N LYS A 89 -7.12 -16.63 2.73
CA LYS A 89 -6.49 -15.59 1.91
C LYS A 89 -5.94 -14.46 2.78
N PHE A 90 -4.96 -13.71 2.25
CA PHE A 90 -4.37 -12.57 2.95
C PHE A 90 -3.93 -11.46 2.00
N TYR A 91 -3.82 -10.26 2.53
CA TYR A 91 -3.20 -9.09 1.88
C TYR A 91 -1.80 -8.83 2.43
N LEU A 92 -0.94 -8.27 1.59
CA LEU A 92 0.32 -7.68 2.01
C LEU A 92 0.06 -6.27 2.56
N VAL A 93 0.70 -5.95 3.67
CA VAL A 93 0.62 -4.64 4.31
C VAL A 93 2.01 -4.18 4.75
N ASP A 94 2.22 -2.86 4.87
CA ASP A 94 3.46 -2.29 5.35
C ASP A 94 3.79 -2.69 6.80
N ALA A 95 5.03 -2.46 7.23
CA ALA A 95 5.53 -2.71 8.59
C ALA A 95 4.82 -1.88 9.67
N GLY A 96 4.14 -0.79 9.30
CA GLY A 96 3.34 0.04 10.20
C GLY A 96 2.07 -0.63 10.70
N TYR A 97 1.59 -1.65 10.00
CA TYR A 97 0.39 -2.39 10.37
C TYR A 97 0.68 -3.54 11.35
N MET A 98 -0.36 -4.02 12.03
CA MET A 98 -0.26 -5.20 12.87
C MET A 98 -0.36 -6.48 12.05
N LEU A 99 0.52 -7.45 12.36
CA LEU A 99 0.44 -8.80 11.78
C LEU A 99 -0.84 -9.50 12.26
N ARG A 100 -1.66 -9.97 11.31
CA ARG A 100 -2.89 -10.74 11.55
C ARG A 100 -2.95 -11.93 10.59
N SER A 101 -3.87 -12.86 10.78
CA SER A 101 -4.06 -13.99 9.87
C SER A 101 -4.38 -13.56 8.42
N THR A 102 -5.01 -12.40 8.26
CA THR A 102 -5.41 -11.81 6.97
C THR A 102 -4.46 -10.73 6.45
N PHE A 103 -3.44 -10.32 7.23
CA PHE A 103 -2.49 -9.25 6.88
C PHE A 103 -1.06 -9.70 7.14
N LEU A 104 -0.29 -9.82 6.08
CA LEU A 104 1.10 -10.25 6.13
C LEU A 104 2.03 -9.04 6.05
N THR A 105 2.75 -8.77 7.14
CA THR A 105 3.73 -7.68 7.24
C THR A 105 5.14 -8.18 6.95
N PRO A 106 6.08 -7.32 6.53
CA PRO A 106 7.49 -7.70 6.40
C PRO A 106 8.14 -8.00 7.78
N TYR A 107 9.29 -8.64 7.77
CA TYR A 107 10.14 -8.76 8.96
C TYR A 107 10.75 -7.40 9.31
N ARG A 108 10.50 -6.93 10.54
CA ARG A 108 11.10 -5.70 11.06
C ARG A 108 12.62 -5.87 11.26
N SER A 109 13.35 -4.76 11.23
CA SER A 109 14.82 -4.74 11.41
C SER A 109 15.58 -5.63 10.39
N THR A 110 15.00 -5.87 9.24
CA THR A 110 15.57 -6.62 8.12
C THR A 110 15.43 -5.78 6.87
N ARG A 111 16.41 -5.79 5.94
CA ARG A 111 16.34 -5.05 4.67
C ARG A 111 14.97 -5.26 4.00
N TYR A 112 14.39 -4.20 3.49
CA TYR A 112 13.05 -4.25 2.91
C TYR A 112 12.94 -3.60 1.53
N HIS A 113 13.57 -2.44 1.32
CA HIS A 113 13.43 -1.71 0.06
C HIS A 113 14.16 -2.42 -1.09
N LEU A 114 13.52 -2.48 -2.27
CA LEU A 114 14.05 -3.20 -3.44
C LEU A 114 15.45 -2.74 -3.83
N LYS A 115 15.77 -1.45 -3.68
CA LYS A 115 17.10 -0.90 -3.96
C LYS A 115 18.20 -1.44 -3.05
N GLU A 116 17.89 -1.79 -1.83
CA GLU A 116 18.88 -2.39 -0.93
C GLU A 116 19.37 -3.73 -1.46
N TYR A 117 18.61 -4.35 -2.38
CA TYR A 117 18.94 -5.61 -3.03
C TYR A 117 19.57 -5.45 -4.43
N SER A 118 19.58 -4.24 -5.00
CA SER A 118 20.13 -4.00 -6.34
C SER A 118 21.62 -4.33 -6.48
N ARG A 119 22.38 -4.22 -5.38
CA ARG A 119 23.82 -4.49 -5.33
C ARG A 119 24.19 -5.77 -4.57
N HIS A 120 23.29 -6.33 -3.79
CA HIS A 120 23.57 -7.47 -2.92
C HIS A 120 22.33 -8.35 -2.80
N SER A 121 22.43 -9.60 -3.24
CA SER A 121 21.38 -10.60 -3.07
C SER A 121 20.99 -10.81 -1.60
N PRO A 122 19.79 -11.34 -1.32
CA PRO A 122 19.37 -11.70 0.03
C PRO A 122 20.36 -12.68 0.68
N LYS A 123 20.76 -12.40 1.93
CA LYS A 123 21.74 -13.20 2.67
C LYS A 123 21.11 -14.29 3.55
N ASN A 124 19.82 -14.21 3.79
CA ASN A 124 19.08 -15.12 4.66
C ASN A 124 17.60 -15.19 4.28
N PRO A 125 16.85 -16.19 4.77
CA PRO A 125 15.42 -16.37 4.43
C PRO A 125 14.53 -15.16 4.76
N LYS A 126 14.84 -14.38 5.80
CA LYS A 126 14.07 -13.19 6.16
C LYS A 126 14.24 -12.07 5.14
N GLU A 127 15.46 -11.88 4.63
CA GLU A 127 15.73 -10.92 3.58
C GLU A 127 15.08 -11.36 2.26
N LEU A 128 15.13 -12.63 1.91
CA LEU A 128 14.45 -13.16 0.73
C LEU A 128 12.92 -12.96 0.82
N PHE A 129 12.34 -13.24 1.99
CA PHE A 129 10.94 -12.94 2.24
C PHE A 129 10.63 -11.45 2.04
N ASN A 130 11.40 -10.56 2.66
CA ASN A 130 11.18 -9.12 2.56
C ASN A 130 11.34 -8.60 1.12
N LEU A 131 12.30 -9.12 0.36
CA LEU A 131 12.46 -8.78 -1.05
C LEU A 131 11.21 -9.16 -1.86
N ARG A 132 10.70 -10.38 -1.69
CA ARG A 132 9.48 -10.84 -2.39
C ARG A 132 8.24 -10.06 -1.92
N HIS A 133 8.13 -9.84 -0.60
CA HIS A 133 7.07 -9.05 -0.02
C HIS A 133 7.05 -7.62 -0.61
N SER A 134 8.17 -6.92 -0.62
CA SER A 134 8.30 -5.57 -1.16
C SER A 134 7.97 -5.53 -2.66
N SER A 135 8.48 -6.49 -3.44
CA SER A 135 8.19 -6.58 -4.88
C SER A 135 6.69 -6.72 -5.19
N LEU A 136 5.96 -7.48 -4.38
CA LEU A 136 4.52 -7.65 -4.54
C LEU A 136 3.72 -6.48 -3.95
N HIS A 137 4.16 -5.95 -2.79
CA HIS A 137 3.51 -4.81 -2.15
C HIS A 137 3.54 -3.55 -3.04
N ASN A 138 4.55 -3.40 -3.89
CA ASN A 138 4.60 -2.34 -4.90
C ASN A 138 3.36 -2.29 -5.82
N ALA A 139 2.53 -3.33 -5.87
CA ALA A 139 1.30 -3.29 -6.66
C ALA A 139 0.38 -2.15 -6.22
N ILE A 140 0.22 -1.90 -4.93
CA ILE A 140 -0.64 -0.81 -4.44
C ILE A 140 -0.02 0.57 -4.70
N GLU A 141 1.30 0.71 -4.59
CA GLU A 141 2.00 1.97 -4.93
C GLU A 141 1.87 2.28 -6.41
N ARG A 142 2.00 1.25 -7.29
CA ARG A 142 1.76 1.35 -8.72
C ARG A 142 0.31 1.72 -9.03
N ALA A 143 -0.66 1.08 -8.38
CA ALA A 143 -2.08 1.39 -8.57
C ALA A 143 -2.39 2.85 -8.24
N PHE A 144 -1.88 3.37 -7.12
CA PHE A 144 -2.01 4.78 -6.76
C PHE A 144 -1.26 5.71 -7.72
N GLY A 145 -0.08 5.31 -8.20
CA GLY A 145 0.69 6.06 -9.20
C GLY A 145 -0.09 6.21 -10.49
N VAL A 146 -0.60 5.10 -11.04
CA VAL A 146 -1.42 5.09 -12.27
C VAL A 146 -2.70 5.90 -12.08
N LEU A 147 -3.40 5.73 -10.95
CA LEU A 147 -4.60 6.49 -10.62
C LEU A 147 -4.34 8.01 -10.65
N LYS A 148 -3.28 8.48 -9.99
CA LYS A 148 -2.95 9.91 -9.91
C LYS A 148 -2.46 10.49 -11.24
N ASN A 149 -1.75 9.73 -12.04
CA ASN A 149 -1.32 10.14 -13.38
C ASN A 149 -2.51 10.23 -14.34
N ARG A 150 -3.41 9.24 -14.29
CA ARG A 150 -4.62 9.21 -15.13
C ARG A 150 -5.64 10.30 -14.74
N PHE A 151 -5.71 10.64 -13.46
CA PHE A 151 -6.63 11.65 -12.92
C PHE A 151 -5.84 12.78 -12.22
N PRO A 152 -5.32 13.78 -12.96
CA PRO A 152 -4.49 14.86 -12.40
C PRO A 152 -5.18 15.66 -11.28
N ILE A 153 -6.51 15.68 -11.24
CA ILE A 153 -7.28 16.32 -10.15
C ILE A 153 -6.89 15.79 -8.77
N LEU A 154 -6.46 14.51 -8.66
CA LEU A 154 -6.04 13.88 -7.40
C LEU A 154 -4.64 14.34 -6.96
N ALA A 155 -3.80 14.79 -7.89
CA ALA A 155 -2.44 15.29 -7.60
C ALA A 155 -2.41 16.79 -7.36
N LEU A 156 -3.36 17.55 -7.93
CA LEU A 156 -3.45 19.00 -7.81
C LEU A 156 -4.02 19.41 -6.45
N MET A 157 -3.73 20.68 -6.07
CA MET A 157 -4.35 21.26 -4.88
C MET A 157 -5.86 21.36 -5.09
N SER A 158 -6.61 20.56 -4.37
CA SER A 158 -8.06 20.58 -4.43
C SER A 158 -8.60 21.90 -3.85
N ARG A 159 -9.63 22.43 -4.51
CA ARG A 159 -10.44 23.56 -4.00
C ARG A 159 -11.68 23.07 -3.24
N TYR A 160 -11.89 21.76 -3.25
CA TYR A 160 -13.04 21.11 -2.65
C TYR A 160 -12.74 20.67 -1.21
N ASP A 161 -13.79 20.58 -0.43
CA ASP A 161 -13.74 20.04 0.93
C ASP A 161 -13.46 18.52 0.94
N ALA A 162 -13.22 17.97 2.12
CA ALA A 162 -12.82 16.56 2.26
C ALA A 162 -13.93 15.57 1.84
N GLU A 163 -15.22 15.96 2.00
CA GLU A 163 -16.36 15.12 1.61
C GLU A 163 -16.44 15.01 0.08
N THR A 164 -16.45 16.14 -0.61
CA THR A 164 -16.43 16.18 -2.09
C THR A 164 -15.19 15.48 -2.66
N VAL A 165 -14.01 15.66 -2.05
CA VAL A 165 -12.79 14.96 -2.49
C VAL A 165 -12.91 13.45 -2.29
N SER A 166 -13.57 13.00 -1.23
CA SER A 166 -13.82 11.56 -1.00
C SER A 166 -14.67 10.96 -2.13
N GLU A 167 -15.72 11.64 -2.54
CA GLU A 167 -16.56 11.22 -3.68
C GLU A 167 -15.79 11.19 -5.00
N ILE A 168 -14.97 12.23 -5.26
CA ILE A 168 -14.10 12.29 -6.45
C ILE A 168 -13.10 11.11 -6.45
N VAL A 169 -12.48 10.79 -5.31
CA VAL A 169 -11.55 9.67 -5.20
C VAL A 169 -12.25 8.34 -5.53
N LEU A 170 -13.45 8.10 -4.98
CA LEU A 170 -14.22 6.90 -5.27
C LEU A 170 -14.58 6.80 -6.75
N ALA A 171 -15.07 7.89 -7.35
CA ALA A 171 -15.37 7.93 -8.77
C ALA A 171 -14.14 7.65 -9.64
N CYS A 172 -12.98 8.24 -9.30
CA CYS A 172 -11.73 8.00 -10.02
C CYS A 172 -11.28 6.53 -9.89
N CYS A 173 -11.45 5.89 -8.72
CA CYS A 173 -11.10 4.48 -8.54
C CYS A 173 -12.01 3.55 -9.35
N ILE A 174 -13.33 3.85 -9.44
CA ILE A 174 -14.28 3.11 -10.27
C ILE A 174 -13.91 3.23 -11.76
N LEU A 175 -13.66 4.45 -12.22
CA LEU A 175 -13.23 4.70 -13.60
C LEU A 175 -11.88 4.06 -13.92
N HIS A 176 -10.94 4.08 -12.97
CA HIS A 176 -9.65 3.42 -13.10
C HIS A 176 -9.82 1.91 -13.31
N ASN A 177 -10.63 1.25 -12.47
CA ASN A 177 -10.88 -0.18 -12.61
C ASN A 177 -11.49 -0.53 -13.97
N PHE A 178 -12.44 0.29 -14.44
CA PHE A 178 -13.01 0.13 -15.77
C PHE A 178 -11.95 0.29 -16.88
N LEU A 179 -11.12 1.33 -16.80
CA LEU A 179 -10.11 1.62 -17.81
C LEU A 179 -8.97 0.59 -17.83
N VAL A 180 -8.63 -0.03 -16.69
CA VAL A 180 -7.64 -1.12 -16.67
C VAL A 180 -8.05 -2.30 -17.56
N ASP A 181 -9.35 -2.56 -17.68
CA ASP A 181 -9.85 -3.64 -18.54
C ASP A 181 -9.96 -3.26 -20.02
N PHE A 182 -10.25 -2.00 -20.34
CA PHE A 182 -10.61 -1.55 -21.69
C PHE A 182 -9.52 -0.73 -22.38
N ASP A 183 -8.72 0.02 -21.59
CA ASP A 183 -7.65 0.88 -22.07
C ASP A 183 -6.59 1.00 -20.95
N PRO A 184 -5.73 -0.01 -20.79
CA PRO A 184 -4.78 -0.08 -19.68
C PRO A 184 -3.74 1.03 -19.67
N ASP A 185 -3.53 1.76 -20.77
CA ASP A 185 -2.53 2.84 -20.92
C ASP A 185 -1.13 2.42 -20.45
N GLU A 186 -0.49 1.60 -21.27
CA GLU A 186 0.83 1.04 -20.96
C GLU A 186 1.91 2.13 -20.75
N GLU A 187 1.74 3.31 -21.36
CA GLU A 187 2.67 4.42 -21.22
C GLU A 187 2.62 5.02 -19.80
N ILE A 188 1.42 5.22 -19.24
CA ILE A 188 1.25 5.66 -17.85
C ILE A 188 1.84 4.62 -16.89
N ILE A 189 1.58 3.34 -17.11
CA ILE A 189 2.11 2.26 -16.26
C ILE A 189 3.64 2.27 -16.31
N ALA A 190 4.23 2.33 -17.49
CA ALA A 190 5.69 2.39 -17.66
C ALA A 190 6.31 3.64 -17.04
N GLN A 191 5.63 4.80 -17.11
CA GLN A 191 6.09 6.02 -16.47
C GLN A 191 6.09 5.86 -14.93
N VAL A 192 5.02 5.34 -14.36
CA VAL A 192 4.92 5.08 -12.91
C VAL A 192 6.02 4.12 -12.45
N ASP A 193 6.30 3.06 -13.21
CA ASP A 193 7.38 2.12 -12.88
C ASP A 193 8.76 2.82 -12.87
N ARG A 194 9.03 3.72 -13.82
CA ARG A 194 10.24 4.54 -13.82
C ARG A 194 10.32 5.48 -12.62
N ASP A 195 9.22 6.13 -12.27
CA ASP A 195 9.14 7.08 -11.16
C ASP A 195 9.34 6.38 -9.80
N LEU A 196 8.76 5.21 -9.60
CA LEU A 196 8.96 4.41 -8.39
C LEU A 196 10.43 3.97 -8.27
N MET A 197 11.05 3.50 -9.35
CA MET A 197 12.47 3.16 -9.34
C MET A 197 13.37 4.36 -9.01
N ASN A 198 13.02 5.56 -9.43
CA ASN A 198 13.77 6.78 -9.16
C ASN A 198 13.53 7.30 -7.74
N ASN A 199 12.28 7.34 -7.27
CA ASN A 199 11.92 7.87 -5.94
C ASN A 199 12.45 7.01 -4.79
N GLU A 200 12.56 5.69 -4.97
CA GLU A 200 13.29 4.85 -4.04
C GLU A 200 14.76 5.29 -3.88
N SER A 201 15.30 6.14 -4.79
CA SER A 201 16.67 6.66 -4.70
C SER A 201 16.84 7.72 -3.62
N ASP A 202 15.83 8.54 -3.36
CA ASP A 202 15.94 9.74 -2.51
C ASP A 202 15.66 9.49 -1.03
N HIS A 203 14.89 8.45 -0.67
CA HIS A 203 14.50 8.17 0.71
C HIS A 203 15.49 7.35 1.54
N GLY A 204 16.60 6.90 0.94
CA GLY A 204 17.63 6.10 1.61
C GLY A 204 18.47 6.82 2.69
N LEU A 205 18.29 8.14 2.88
CA LEU A 205 19.09 8.94 3.83
C LEU A 205 18.34 9.40 5.09
N ALA A 206 17.03 9.13 5.23
CA ALA A 206 16.21 9.76 6.27
C ALA A 206 15.67 8.84 7.38
N ASN A 207 15.78 7.52 7.31
CA ASN A 207 15.12 6.62 8.28
C ASN A 207 16.07 5.73 9.10
N GLY A 208 17.08 6.34 9.67
CA GLY A 208 17.99 5.72 10.65
C GLY A 208 17.65 6.01 12.11
N ALA A 209 16.39 6.14 12.51
CA ALA A 209 16.04 6.23 13.94
C ALA A 209 14.55 5.97 14.18
N ILE A 210 14.26 5.20 15.25
CA ILE A 210 12.97 4.98 15.92
C ILE A 210 12.30 3.66 15.47
N ALA A 211 11.91 2.76 16.35
CA ALA A 211 11.54 2.74 17.76
C ALA A 211 11.68 1.32 18.33
N ARG A 212 12.08 1.24 19.58
CA ARG A 212 11.89 0.05 20.42
C ARG A 212 10.39 -0.04 20.79
N GLY A 213 9.72 -1.05 20.30
CA GLY A 213 8.34 -1.37 20.64
C GLY A 213 8.21 -2.87 20.83
N GLU A 214 7.70 -3.27 21.99
CA GLU A 214 7.60 -4.64 22.50
C GLU A 214 6.88 -5.61 21.55
N ASP A 215 7.42 -6.83 21.48
CA ASP A 215 6.90 -7.99 20.77
C ASP A 215 5.56 -8.43 21.39
N GLY A 216 4.44 -7.92 20.84
CA GLY A 216 3.12 -8.45 21.13
C GLY A 216 2.95 -9.82 20.48
N ARG A 217 2.80 -10.85 21.29
CA ARG A 217 2.52 -12.24 20.87
C ARG A 217 1.16 -12.32 20.18
N GLY A 218 1.11 -12.17 18.86
CA GLY A 218 -0.05 -12.47 18.00
C GLY A 218 0.09 -13.89 17.44
N GLY A 219 -0.58 -14.87 18.04
CA GLY A 219 -0.56 -16.25 17.58
C GLY A 219 -1.35 -16.41 16.27
N GLY A 220 -0.70 -16.69 15.17
CA GLY A 220 -1.28 -16.99 13.85
C GLY A 220 -0.46 -16.45 12.68
N GLY A 221 0.03 -15.21 12.77
CA GLY A 221 0.80 -14.60 11.67
C GLY A 221 2.24 -15.10 11.57
N GLY A 222 2.79 -15.68 12.65
CA GLY A 222 4.11 -16.31 12.64
C GLY A 222 4.16 -17.56 11.77
N ASP A 223 3.06 -18.30 11.71
CA ASP A 223 2.96 -19.52 10.91
C ASP A 223 2.84 -19.20 9.42
N LEU A 224 2.13 -18.15 9.03
CA LEU A 224 2.06 -17.70 7.63
C LEU A 224 3.44 -17.30 7.10
N LYS A 225 4.23 -16.53 7.87
CA LYS A 225 5.61 -16.19 7.48
C LYS A 225 6.51 -17.39 7.36
N ARG A 226 6.38 -18.36 8.26
CA ARG A 226 7.13 -19.63 8.23
C ARG A 226 6.74 -20.51 7.06
N LEU A 227 5.44 -20.61 6.77
CA LEU A 227 4.93 -21.35 5.62
C LEU A 227 5.44 -20.73 4.32
N TYR A 228 5.32 -19.40 4.19
CA TYR A 228 5.80 -18.65 3.04
C TYR A 228 7.30 -18.83 2.79
N CYS A 229 8.12 -18.82 3.84
CA CYS A 229 9.56 -19.06 3.71
C CYS A 229 9.89 -20.53 3.34
N ARG A 230 9.04 -21.50 3.71
CA ARG A 230 9.28 -22.92 3.40
C ARG A 230 8.87 -23.34 2.00
N THR A 231 7.76 -22.80 1.50
CA THR A 231 7.22 -23.18 0.18
C THR A 231 7.93 -22.53 -1.01
N ASN A 232 8.88 -21.61 -0.76
CA ASN A 232 9.55 -20.83 -1.81
C ASN A 232 11.08 -20.88 -1.74
N VAL A 233 11.65 -21.95 -1.22
CA VAL A 233 13.12 -22.22 -1.11
C VAL A 233 13.59 -23.30 -2.10
N GLU A 234 12.74 -23.68 -3.08
CA GLU A 234 13.17 -24.50 -4.22
C GLU A 234 13.34 -23.67 -5.49
#